data_b0e5642f0f109cb3ac3d4a16a1499083
#
_entry.id   b0e5642f0f109cb3ac3d4a16a1499083
#
_cell.length_a   1.000
_cell.length_b   1.000
_cell.length_c   1.000
_cell.angle_alpha   90.00
_cell.angle_beta   90.00
_cell.angle_gamma   90.00
#
_symmetry.space_group_name_H-M   'P 1'
#
loop_
_entity.id
_entity.type
_entity.pdbx_description
1 polymer ?
#
loop_
_entity_poly.entity_id
_entity_poly.type
_entity_poly.pdbx_seq_one_letter_code
_entity_poly.pdbx_strand_id
1 'polypeptide(L)'
;MLVGVSAAELRTDPARFQGQVLKWRLQFIAVEIADDLRPDVPDGATYLLARGPSPEHGFVYVVVPDAKKALVASLAPLANIEITARVRVGRSRYLGNPVVDLMSLEVRP
;
A
#
# COMPACT_ATOMS: atom_id res chain seq x y z
N MET A 1 -4.99 13.23 -8.99
CA MET A 1 -4.72 12.38 -7.82
C MET A 1 -5.99 12.18 -7.02
N LEU A 2 -6.28 10.95 -6.63
CA LEU A 2 -7.49 10.62 -5.90
C LEU A 2 -7.29 10.86 -4.40
N VAL A 3 -8.20 11.61 -3.78
CA VAL A 3 -8.22 11.86 -2.34
C VAL A 3 -9.58 11.40 -1.82
N GLY A 4 -9.56 10.70 -0.68
CA GLY A 4 -10.80 10.20 -0.07
C GLY A 4 -11.35 8.91 -0.65
N VAL A 5 -10.64 8.27 -1.60
CA VAL A 5 -11.06 6.98 -2.12
C VAL A 5 -10.77 5.89 -1.07
N SER A 6 -11.72 4.96 -0.88
CA SER A 6 -11.57 3.87 0.08
C SER A 6 -10.91 2.64 -0.55
N ALA A 7 -10.39 1.75 0.30
CA ALA A 7 -9.91 0.46 -0.18
C ALA A 7 -11.08 -0.40 -0.70
N ALA A 8 -12.25 -0.27 -0.08
CA ALA A 8 -13.45 -0.97 -0.54
C ALA A 8 -13.82 -0.57 -1.97
N GLU A 9 -13.70 0.70 -2.32
CA GLU A 9 -13.97 1.16 -3.68
C GLU A 9 -13.01 0.51 -4.70
N LEU A 10 -11.72 0.42 -4.35
CA LEU A 10 -10.74 -0.25 -5.20
C LEU A 10 -11.08 -1.74 -5.39
N ARG A 11 -11.49 -2.42 -4.33
CA ARG A 11 -11.84 -3.84 -4.39
C ARG A 11 -13.08 -4.09 -5.22
N THR A 12 -14.04 -3.17 -5.17
CA THR A 12 -15.32 -3.30 -5.86
C THR A 12 -15.16 -3.11 -7.37
N ASP A 13 -14.29 -2.21 -7.79
CA ASP A 13 -14.08 -1.90 -9.22
C ASP A 13 -12.59 -1.74 -9.51
N PRO A 14 -11.81 -2.84 -9.44
CA PRO A 14 -10.36 -2.75 -9.56
C PRO A 14 -9.88 -2.21 -10.90
N ALA A 15 -10.56 -2.52 -11.99
CA ALA A 15 -10.16 -2.04 -13.33
C ALA A 15 -10.25 -0.52 -13.45
N ARG A 16 -11.23 0.09 -12.80
CA ARG A 16 -11.43 1.54 -12.83
C ARG A 16 -10.24 2.29 -12.21
N PHE A 17 -9.65 1.74 -11.16
CA PHE A 17 -8.63 2.44 -10.39
C PHE A 17 -7.21 2.03 -10.76
N GLN A 18 -7.03 0.98 -11.54
CA GLN A 18 -5.69 0.50 -11.89
C GLN A 18 -4.88 1.61 -12.58
N GLY A 19 -3.67 1.84 -12.08
CA GLY A 19 -2.78 2.87 -12.59
C GLY A 19 -3.07 4.29 -12.10
N GLN A 20 -4.16 4.50 -11.36
CA GLN A 20 -4.47 5.80 -10.79
C GLN A 20 -3.56 6.10 -9.60
N VAL A 21 -3.25 7.37 -9.40
CA VAL A 21 -2.47 7.84 -8.25
C VAL A 21 -3.43 8.29 -7.16
N LEU A 22 -3.17 7.87 -5.92
CA LEU A 22 -4.01 8.23 -4.79
C LEU A 22 -3.16 8.67 -3.61
N LYS A 23 -3.82 9.29 -2.65
CA LYS A 23 -3.23 9.69 -1.38
C LYS A 23 -4.02 9.02 -0.26
N TRP A 24 -3.31 8.27 0.59
CA TRP A 24 -3.91 7.53 1.70
C TRP A 24 -3.19 7.78 3.00
N ARG A 25 -3.97 7.79 4.09
CA ARG A 25 -3.43 7.72 5.46
C ARG A 25 -3.59 6.29 5.95
N LEU A 26 -2.46 5.68 6.29
CA LEU A 26 -2.39 4.29 6.72
C LEU A 26 -1.66 4.19 8.06
N GLN A 27 -1.86 3.07 8.74
CA GLN A 27 -1.03 2.69 9.87
C GLN A 27 -0.01 1.65 9.41
N PHE A 28 1.27 1.96 9.60
CA PHE A 28 2.35 1.06 9.26
C PHE A 28 2.39 -0.13 10.24
N ILE A 29 2.46 -1.35 9.71
CA ILE A 29 2.54 -2.56 10.52
C ILE A 29 3.95 -3.17 10.44
N ALA A 30 4.45 -3.47 9.25
CA ALA A 30 5.71 -4.16 9.07
C ALA A 30 6.30 -3.93 7.68
N VAL A 31 7.62 -4.15 7.56
CA VAL A 31 8.31 -4.26 6.27
C VAL A 31 8.54 -5.73 5.99
N GLU A 32 8.17 -6.18 4.80
CA GLU A 32 8.24 -7.58 4.39
C GLU A 32 8.96 -7.70 3.06
N ILE A 33 9.46 -8.91 2.77
CA ILE A 33 9.99 -9.26 1.45
C ILE A 33 9.01 -10.22 0.81
N ALA A 34 8.60 -9.93 -0.41
CA ALA A 34 7.61 -10.73 -1.12
C ALA A 34 8.22 -12.07 -1.56
N ASP A 35 7.43 -13.12 -1.41
CA ASP A 35 7.74 -14.46 -1.91
C ASP A 35 6.69 -14.85 -2.97
N ASP A 36 6.72 -16.11 -3.42
CA ASP A 36 5.80 -16.62 -4.42
C ASP A 36 4.34 -16.73 -3.94
N LEU A 37 4.10 -16.55 -2.65
CA LEU A 37 2.76 -16.50 -2.08
C LEU A 37 2.09 -15.14 -2.23
N ARG A 38 2.78 -14.15 -2.81
CA ARG A 38 2.26 -12.80 -3.04
C ARG A 38 2.27 -12.48 -4.54
N PRO A 39 1.36 -13.11 -5.34
CA PRO A 39 1.45 -13.05 -6.80
C PRO A 39 1.32 -11.64 -7.39
N ASP A 40 0.70 -10.72 -6.67
CA ASP A 40 0.52 -9.35 -7.14
C ASP A 40 1.61 -8.40 -6.67
N VAL A 41 2.60 -8.89 -5.93
CA VAL A 41 3.81 -8.16 -5.53
C VAL A 41 4.99 -8.88 -6.17
N PRO A 42 5.90 -8.18 -6.87
CA PRO A 42 7.04 -8.84 -7.51
C PRO A 42 7.85 -9.66 -6.50
N ASP A 43 8.24 -10.87 -6.89
CA ASP A 43 9.03 -11.76 -6.05
C ASP A 43 10.34 -11.08 -5.66
N GLY A 44 10.68 -11.13 -4.37
CA GLY A 44 11.86 -10.48 -3.82
C GLY A 44 11.70 -8.98 -3.57
N ALA A 45 10.58 -8.37 -3.95
CA ALA A 45 10.36 -6.95 -3.70
C ALA A 45 10.09 -6.68 -2.22
N THR A 46 10.55 -5.52 -1.75
CA THR A 46 10.18 -5.01 -0.43
C THR A 46 8.78 -4.42 -0.50
N TYR A 47 7.96 -4.71 0.49
CA TYR A 47 6.65 -4.07 0.60
C TYR A 47 6.33 -3.78 2.07
N LEU A 48 5.47 -2.78 2.27
CA LEU A 48 4.90 -2.50 3.59
C LEU A 48 3.59 -3.25 3.74
N LEU A 49 3.42 -3.87 4.89
CA LEU A 49 2.10 -4.25 5.36
C LEU A 49 1.56 -3.08 6.15
N ALA A 50 0.42 -2.56 5.75
CA ALA A 50 -0.22 -1.41 6.38
C ALA A 50 -1.71 -1.66 6.55
N ARG A 51 -2.36 -0.85 7.37
CA ARG A 51 -3.78 -0.96 7.67
C ARG A 51 -4.49 0.34 7.32
N GLY A 52 -5.66 0.23 6.72
CA GLY A 52 -6.47 1.38 6.37
C GLY A 52 -6.94 1.40 4.92
N PRO A 53 -7.22 2.57 4.36
CA PRO A 53 -7.20 3.90 4.98
C PRO A 53 -8.32 4.07 6.01
N SER A 54 -8.05 4.90 7.03
CA SER A 54 -9.05 5.19 8.07
C SER A 54 -10.37 5.67 7.46
N PRO A 55 -11.53 5.21 7.94
CA PRO A 55 -11.76 4.35 9.12
C PRO A 55 -11.66 2.84 8.85
N GLU A 56 -11.22 2.43 7.68
CA GLU A 56 -11.07 1.01 7.36
C GLU A 56 -9.93 0.38 8.16
N HIS A 57 -10.03 -0.92 8.44
CA HIS A 57 -9.04 -1.67 9.21
C HIS A 57 -8.42 -2.81 8.42
N GLY A 58 -8.75 -2.94 7.13
CA GLY A 58 -8.19 -3.97 6.28
C GLY A 58 -6.73 -3.71 5.93
N PHE A 59 -6.04 -4.76 5.51
CA PHE A 59 -4.64 -4.64 5.09
C PHE A 59 -4.49 -4.09 3.69
N VAL A 60 -3.41 -3.35 3.50
CA VAL A 60 -2.98 -2.82 2.20
C VAL A 60 -1.51 -3.20 2.04
N TYR A 61 -1.12 -3.64 0.85
CA TYR A 61 0.28 -3.89 0.52
C TYR A 61 0.82 -2.71 -0.27
N VAL A 62 1.93 -2.14 0.20
CA VAL A 62 2.58 -0.99 -0.44
C VAL A 62 3.95 -1.43 -0.94
N VAL A 63 4.08 -1.60 -2.25
CA VAL A 63 5.36 -2.00 -2.86
C VAL A 63 6.34 -0.83 -2.78
N VAL A 64 7.54 -1.08 -2.28
CA VAL A 64 8.55 -0.05 -2.04
C VAL A 64 9.63 -0.15 -3.11
N PRO A 65 9.80 0.87 -3.96
CA PRO A 65 10.91 0.88 -4.91
C PRO A 65 12.26 1.01 -4.19
N ASP A 66 13.32 0.54 -4.81
CA ASP A 66 14.66 0.53 -4.21
C ASP A 66 15.07 1.91 -3.69
N ALA A 67 14.73 2.97 -4.42
CA ALA A 67 15.07 4.34 -4.03
C ALA A 67 14.41 4.78 -2.71
N LYS A 68 13.37 4.09 -2.24
CA LYS A 68 12.64 4.44 -1.02
C LYS A 68 12.89 3.47 0.14
N LYS A 69 13.72 2.45 -0.04
CA LYS A 69 13.96 1.43 1.00
C LYS A 69 14.52 2.03 2.29
N ALA A 70 15.46 2.95 2.18
CA ALA A 70 16.05 3.60 3.37
C ALA A 70 15.01 4.40 4.16
N LEU A 71 14.10 5.06 3.45
CA LEU A 71 13.04 5.85 4.07
C LEU A 71 12.12 4.98 4.93
N VAL A 72 11.71 3.81 4.42
CA VAL A 72 10.78 2.93 5.15
C VAL A 72 11.48 2.14 6.26
N ALA A 73 12.79 1.91 6.14
CA ALA A 73 13.54 1.14 7.13
C ALA A 73 13.57 1.82 8.51
N SER A 74 13.35 3.12 8.58
CA SER A 74 13.36 3.89 9.83
C SER A 74 11.98 4.07 10.46
N LEU A 75 10.93 3.51 9.87
CA LEU A 75 9.57 3.67 10.40
C LEU A 75 9.41 2.97 11.74
N ALA A 76 8.84 3.69 12.72
CA ALA A 76 8.47 3.10 13.99
C ALA A 76 7.24 2.20 13.83
N PRO A 77 7.16 1.08 14.57
CA PRO A 77 5.97 0.23 14.53
C PRO A 77 4.70 1.03 14.83
N LEU A 78 3.65 0.75 14.08
CA LEU A 78 2.32 1.38 14.22
C LEU A 78 2.30 2.88 13.93
N ALA A 79 3.35 3.42 13.33
CA ALA A 79 3.38 4.83 12.93
C ALA A 79 2.25 5.13 11.96
N ASN A 80 1.67 6.32 12.09
CA ASN A 80 0.73 6.84 11.12
C ASN A 80 1.51 7.43 9.96
N ILE A 81 1.19 7.01 8.76
CA ILE A 81 1.86 7.47 7.55
C ILE A 81 0.86 7.99 6.53
N GLU A 82 1.28 8.97 5.76
CA GLU A 82 0.54 9.43 4.60
C GLU A 82 1.35 9.10 3.36
N ILE A 83 0.76 8.35 2.45
CA ILE A 83 1.44 7.94 1.23
C ILE A 83 0.77 8.56 0.00
N THR A 84 1.57 8.81 -1.01
CA THR A 84 1.12 8.99 -2.39
C THR A 84 1.57 7.75 -3.14
N ALA A 85 0.66 7.09 -3.83
CA ALA A 85 0.94 5.80 -4.44
C ALA A 85 0.11 5.60 -5.70
N ARG A 86 0.62 4.75 -6.59
CA ARG A 86 -0.10 4.35 -7.81
C ARG A 86 -0.72 2.97 -7.58
N VAL A 87 -1.98 2.82 -7.91
CA VAL A 87 -2.67 1.54 -7.76
C VAL A 87 -2.07 0.52 -8.73
N ARG A 88 -1.51 -0.56 -8.19
CA ARG A 88 -1.03 -1.69 -8.96
C ARG A 88 -2.18 -2.64 -9.28
N VAL A 89 -2.92 -3.03 -8.24
CA VAL A 89 -4.13 -3.83 -8.36
C VAL A 89 -5.06 -3.50 -7.19
N GLY A 90 -6.33 -3.23 -7.51
CA GLY A 90 -7.31 -2.86 -6.48
C GLY A 90 -7.76 -4.03 -5.62
N ARG A 91 -7.64 -5.25 -6.12
CA ARG A 91 -8.01 -6.47 -5.39
C ARG A 91 -7.03 -7.58 -5.75
N SER A 92 -6.14 -7.93 -4.83
CA SER A 92 -5.13 -8.96 -5.05
C SER A 92 -5.78 -10.34 -5.16
N ARG A 93 -5.11 -11.24 -5.90
CA ARG A 93 -5.60 -12.60 -6.11
C ARG A 93 -5.51 -13.47 -4.85
N TYR A 94 -4.62 -13.12 -3.93
CA TYR A 94 -4.38 -13.95 -2.74
C TYR A 94 -5.42 -13.68 -1.65
N LEU A 95 -5.50 -12.44 -1.15
CA LEU A 95 -6.39 -12.10 -0.04
C LEU A 95 -7.45 -11.06 -0.41
N GLY A 96 -7.42 -10.55 -1.64
CA GLY A 96 -8.38 -9.55 -2.09
C GLY A 96 -8.08 -8.14 -1.64
N ASN A 97 -6.95 -7.90 -0.95
CA ASN A 97 -6.59 -6.56 -0.49
C ASN A 97 -5.89 -5.77 -1.60
N PRO A 98 -5.95 -4.42 -1.54
CA PRO A 98 -5.29 -3.59 -2.54
C PRO A 98 -3.77 -3.69 -2.46
N VAL A 99 -3.13 -3.54 -3.63
CA VAL A 99 -1.66 -3.41 -3.75
C VAL A 99 -1.38 -2.11 -4.49
N VAL A 100 -0.55 -1.26 -3.90
CA VAL A 100 -0.17 0.03 -4.46
C VAL A 100 1.35 0.17 -4.50
N ASP A 101 1.86 0.97 -5.45
CA ASP A 101 3.28 1.26 -5.58
C ASP A 101 3.59 2.60 -4.94
N LEU A 102 4.49 2.62 -3.98
CA LEU A 102 4.86 3.83 -3.23
C LEU A 102 5.55 4.85 -4.12
N MET A 103 5.09 6.09 -4.07
CA MET A 103 5.72 7.23 -4.73
C MET A 103 6.34 8.18 -3.71
N SER A 104 5.64 8.47 -2.63
CA SER A 104 6.16 9.28 -1.53
C SER A 104 5.49 8.89 -0.21
N LEU A 105 6.17 9.20 0.89
CA LEU A 105 5.69 8.85 2.23
C LEU A 105 6.09 9.93 3.22
N GLU A 106 5.15 10.30 4.09
CA GLU A 106 5.39 11.20 5.21
C GLU A 106 4.86 10.55 6.48
N VAL A 107 5.62 10.67 7.58
CA VAL A 107 5.16 10.24 8.89
C VAL A 107 4.26 11.34 9.47
N ARG A 108 3.11 10.93 10.00
CA ARG A 108 2.15 11.84 10.63
C ARG A 108 2.06 11.58 12.13
N PRO A 109 1.81 12.64 12.94
CA PRO A 109 1.61 12.46 14.38
C PRO A 109 0.34 11.70 14.72
#